data_cc68d163981bd9cac98964ef3f1772bd
#
_entry.id   cc68d163981bd9cac98964ef3f1772bd
#
_cell.length_a   1.000
_cell.length_b   1.000
_cell.length_c   1.000
_cell.angle_alpha   90.00
_cell.angle_beta   90.00
_cell.angle_gamma   90.00
#
_symmetry.space_group_name_H-M   'P 1'
#
loop_
_entity.id
_entity.type
_entity.pdbx_description
1 polymer ?
#
loop_
_entity_poly.entity_id
_entity_poly.type
_entity_poly.pdbx_seq_one_letter_code
_entity_poly.pdbx_strand_id
1 'polypeptide(L)'
;MFAIELQTVFCAAHALRLAGETEPFHGHNFQVTVKLTCQKLDAVQTVVDFHDVERLLEQILAPWDNQTLNLLEPFRARINPSAERIAEQIGQQLQGALGALPDAPAATRGLRVVEVRLTEAPGCVAIWQP
;
A
#
# COMPACT_ATOMS: atom_id res chain seq x y z
N MET A 1 -10.00 -20.86 -1.09
CA MET A 1 -9.24 -19.58 -1.00
C MET A 1 -9.87 -18.70 0.07
N PHE A 2 -9.03 -18.05 0.85
CA PHE A 2 -9.45 -17.12 1.89
C PHE A 2 -8.89 -15.74 1.61
N ALA A 3 -9.57 -14.70 2.06
CA ALA A 3 -9.14 -13.33 1.91
C ALA A 3 -9.36 -12.54 3.19
N ILE A 4 -8.51 -11.56 3.42
CA ILE A 4 -8.67 -10.53 4.46
C ILE A 4 -8.46 -9.16 3.85
N GLU A 5 -9.04 -8.15 4.48
CA GLU A 5 -8.79 -6.74 4.16
C GLU A 5 -8.38 -6.00 5.42
N LEU A 6 -7.41 -5.10 5.27
CA LEU A 6 -7.03 -4.13 6.28
C LEU A 6 -7.16 -2.73 5.74
N GLN A 7 -7.54 -1.82 6.63
CA GLN A 7 -7.65 -0.40 6.33
C GLN A 7 -6.73 0.41 7.24
N THR A 8 -6.08 1.42 6.66
CA THR A 8 -5.29 2.40 7.38
C THR A 8 -5.39 3.75 6.69
N VAL A 9 -4.85 4.79 7.32
CA VAL A 9 -4.85 6.16 6.80
C VAL A 9 -3.44 6.73 6.96
N PHE A 10 -2.98 7.48 5.98
CA PHE A 10 -1.82 8.36 6.11
C PHE A 10 -2.10 9.70 5.47
N CYS A 11 -1.46 10.75 5.97
CA CYS A 11 -1.59 12.11 5.48
C CYS A 11 -0.33 12.48 4.69
N ALA A 12 -0.49 13.00 3.48
CA ALA A 12 0.65 13.46 2.70
C ALA A 12 0.24 14.56 1.72
N ALA A 13 1.21 15.40 1.36
CA ALA A 13 1.07 16.34 0.27
C ALA A 13 1.70 15.77 -1.00
N HIS A 14 1.14 16.11 -2.13
CA HIS A 14 1.68 15.78 -3.45
C HIS A 14 1.32 16.82 -4.49
N ALA A 15 2.01 16.75 -5.62
CA ALA A 15 1.68 17.51 -6.82
C ALA A 15 2.02 16.64 -8.02
N LEU A 16 1.08 16.47 -8.94
CA LEU A 16 1.32 15.74 -10.17
C LEU A 16 2.21 16.58 -11.11
N ARG A 17 3.20 15.93 -11.68
CA ARG A 17 4.01 16.49 -12.76
C ARG A 17 3.27 16.25 -14.07
N LEU A 18 2.83 17.33 -14.68
CA LEU A 18 2.12 17.33 -15.96
C LEU A 18 3.10 17.69 -17.09
N ALA A 19 2.69 17.50 -18.34
CA ALA A 19 3.55 17.86 -19.47
C ALA A 19 3.84 19.38 -19.45
N GLY A 20 5.08 19.76 -19.13
CA GLY A 20 5.56 21.14 -19.09
C GLY A 20 5.26 21.93 -17.81
N GLU A 21 4.53 21.35 -16.84
CA GLU A 21 4.19 22.02 -15.58
C GLU A 21 3.99 21.03 -14.43
N THR A 22 3.97 21.56 -13.21
CA THR A 22 3.57 20.83 -12.02
C THR A 22 2.36 21.51 -11.40
N GLU A 23 1.33 20.75 -11.06
CA GLU A 23 0.18 21.30 -10.35
C GLU A 23 0.57 21.86 -8.98
N PRO A 24 -0.26 22.73 -8.36
CA PRO A 24 -0.01 23.19 -6.99
C PRO A 24 0.01 22.04 -6.01
N PHE A 25 0.91 22.09 -5.02
CA PHE A 25 0.94 21.11 -3.93
C PHE A 25 -0.34 21.17 -3.11
N HIS A 26 -0.89 20.02 -2.80
CA HIS A 26 -2.08 19.86 -1.97
C HIS A 26 -1.97 18.57 -1.15
N GLY A 27 -2.68 18.52 -0.05
CA GLY A 27 -2.64 17.40 0.88
C GLY A 27 -3.95 16.62 0.93
N HIS A 28 -3.82 15.35 1.25
CA HIS A 28 -4.95 14.43 1.45
C HIS A 28 -4.73 13.55 2.67
N ASN A 29 -5.83 13.13 3.28
CA ASN A 29 -5.85 11.95 4.14
C ASN A 29 -6.15 10.75 3.25
N PHE A 30 -5.09 10.08 2.82
CA PHE A 30 -5.23 8.89 1.97
C PHE A 30 -5.73 7.72 2.79
N GLN A 31 -6.89 7.16 2.42
CA GLN A 31 -7.38 5.92 2.99
C GLN A 31 -6.85 4.75 2.15
N VAL A 32 -6.18 3.83 2.81
CA VAL A 32 -5.59 2.64 2.18
C VAL A 32 -6.35 1.41 2.62
N THR A 33 -6.81 0.62 1.67
CA THR A 33 -7.33 -0.73 1.91
C THR A 33 -6.47 -1.72 1.16
N VAL A 34 -5.87 -2.66 1.86
CA VAL A 34 -5.11 -3.75 1.27
C VAL A 34 -5.88 -5.05 1.40
N LYS A 35 -5.89 -5.84 0.33
CA LYS A 35 -6.51 -7.17 0.31
C LYS A 35 -5.46 -8.23 0.08
N LEU A 36 -5.43 -9.20 1.00
CA LEU A 36 -4.55 -10.36 0.93
C LEU A 36 -5.36 -11.62 0.78
N THR A 37 -4.83 -12.58 0.04
CA THR A 37 -5.45 -13.91 -0.10
C THR A 37 -4.43 -15.01 0.19
N CYS A 38 -4.93 -16.17 0.58
CA CYS A 38 -4.13 -17.40 0.61
C CYS A 38 -4.98 -18.60 0.18
N GLN A 39 -4.31 -19.64 -0.26
CA GLN A 39 -4.98 -20.92 -0.57
C GLN A 39 -5.08 -21.81 0.66
N LYS A 40 -4.10 -21.73 1.57
CA LYS A 40 -4.05 -22.50 2.80
C LYS A 40 -3.86 -21.57 3.99
N LEU A 41 -4.66 -21.77 5.01
CA LEU A 41 -4.51 -21.09 6.29
C LEU A 41 -3.22 -21.54 6.99
N ASP A 42 -2.75 -20.73 7.91
CA ASP A 42 -1.61 -21.07 8.78
C ASP A 42 -1.98 -22.09 9.88
N ALA A 43 -1.05 -22.35 10.78
CA ALA A 43 -1.23 -23.32 11.85
C ALA A 43 -2.34 -22.96 12.84
N VAL A 44 -2.67 -21.68 12.97
CA VAL A 44 -3.75 -21.18 13.82
C VAL A 44 -5.04 -20.89 13.05
N GLN A 45 -5.09 -21.32 11.78
CA GLN A 45 -6.25 -21.22 10.89
C GLN A 45 -6.58 -19.78 10.46
N THR A 46 -5.55 -18.95 10.29
CA THR A 46 -5.71 -17.58 9.75
C THR A 46 -5.03 -17.42 8.39
N VAL A 47 -5.43 -16.40 7.64
CA VAL A 47 -4.71 -15.98 6.42
C VAL A 47 -3.33 -15.46 6.80
N VAL A 48 -3.30 -14.56 7.75
CA VAL A 48 -2.13 -13.97 8.40
C VAL A 48 -2.63 -13.16 9.60
N ASP A 49 -1.79 -12.95 10.60
CA ASP A 49 -2.15 -12.10 11.74
C ASP A 49 -2.33 -10.65 11.25
N PHE A 50 -3.49 -10.05 11.56
CA PHE A 50 -3.79 -8.65 11.23
C PHE A 50 -2.73 -7.69 11.77
N HIS A 51 -2.23 -7.93 13.00
CA HIS A 51 -1.21 -7.07 13.61
C HIS A 51 0.13 -7.10 12.85
N ASP A 52 0.48 -8.24 12.26
CA ASP A 52 1.67 -8.34 11.43
C ASP A 52 1.53 -7.50 10.16
N VAL A 53 0.37 -7.54 9.50
CA VAL A 53 0.11 -6.72 8.32
C VAL A 53 0.05 -5.22 8.67
N GLU A 54 -0.60 -4.88 9.79
CA GLU A 54 -0.63 -3.50 10.30
C GLU A 54 0.79 -2.96 10.49
N ARG A 55 1.65 -3.73 11.17
CA ARG A 55 3.05 -3.35 11.41
C ARG A 55 3.81 -3.15 10.10
N LEU A 56 3.64 -4.03 9.13
CA LEU A 56 4.28 -3.88 7.81
C LEU A 56 3.80 -2.63 7.07
N LEU A 57 2.49 -2.37 7.10
CA LEU A 57 1.93 -1.16 6.51
C LEU A 57 2.44 0.10 7.20
N GLU A 58 2.51 0.14 8.52
CA GLU A 58 3.09 1.25 9.27
C GLU A 58 4.53 1.52 8.86
N GLN A 59 5.34 0.48 8.71
CA GLN A 59 6.73 0.61 8.25
C GLN A 59 6.83 1.17 6.82
N ILE A 60 5.92 0.78 5.94
CA ILE A 60 5.88 1.26 4.55
C ILE A 60 5.44 2.72 4.50
N LEU A 61 4.44 3.10 5.28
CA LEU A 61 3.81 4.41 5.23
C LEU A 61 4.52 5.47 6.10
N ALA A 62 5.23 5.06 7.15
CA ALA A 62 5.90 5.98 8.07
C ALA A 62 6.82 7.00 7.38
N PRO A 63 7.62 6.64 6.35
CA PRO A 63 8.44 7.62 5.63
C PRO A 63 7.64 8.67 4.87
N TRP A 64 6.38 8.38 4.55
CA TRP A 64 5.51 9.24 3.73
C TRP A 64 4.51 10.04 4.56
N ASP A 65 4.20 9.56 5.75
CA ASP A 65 3.18 10.19 6.59
C ASP A 65 3.62 11.58 7.04
N ASN A 66 2.73 12.56 6.86
CA ASN A 66 2.96 13.98 7.10
C ASN A 66 4.13 14.58 6.29
N GLN A 67 4.40 14.04 5.12
CA GLN A 67 5.48 14.48 4.24
C GLN A 67 4.94 14.93 2.87
N THR A 68 5.82 15.56 2.09
CA THR A 68 5.59 15.87 0.67
C THR A 68 6.19 14.76 -0.18
N LEU A 69 5.35 13.97 -0.82
CA LEU A 69 5.76 12.76 -1.55
C LEU A 69 6.74 13.06 -2.69
N ASN A 70 6.60 14.19 -3.35
CA ASN A 70 7.49 14.61 -4.45
C ASN A 70 8.96 14.74 -4.06
N LEU A 71 9.25 14.87 -2.77
CA LEU A 71 10.63 15.01 -2.25
C LEU A 71 11.22 13.67 -1.82
N LEU A 72 10.45 12.60 -1.85
CA LEU A 72 10.79 11.30 -1.30
C LEU A 72 10.85 10.21 -2.38
N GLU A 73 11.69 9.22 -2.15
CA GLU A 73 11.66 8.03 -2.97
C GLU A 73 10.39 7.20 -2.68
N PRO A 74 9.78 6.59 -3.71
CA PRO A 74 10.26 6.52 -5.09
C PRO A 74 9.77 7.66 -5.99
N PHE A 75 9.07 8.67 -5.45
CA PHE A 75 8.38 9.71 -6.21
C PHE A 75 9.26 10.92 -6.59
N ARG A 76 10.47 10.97 -6.06
CA ARG A 76 11.36 12.13 -6.20
C ARG A 76 11.75 12.43 -7.64
N ALA A 77 11.99 11.41 -8.47
CA ALA A 77 12.55 11.61 -9.80
C ALA A 77 11.68 11.05 -10.93
N ARG A 78 11.34 9.77 -10.89
CA ARG A 78 10.78 9.05 -12.05
C ARG A 78 9.30 8.73 -11.93
N ILE A 79 8.82 8.47 -10.73
CA ILE A 79 7.44 8.07 -10.48
C ILE A 79 6.63 9.29 -10.08
N ASN A 80 5.60 9.60 -10.85
CA ASN A 80 4.67 10.64 -10.50
C ASN A 80 3.85 10.19 -9.28
N PRO A 81 3.68 11.00 -8.22
CA PRO A 81 2.94 10.62 -7.02
C PRO A 81 1.42 10.65 -7.24
N SER A 82 0.94 10.02 -8.29
CA SER A 82 -0.49 9.81 -8.52
C SER A 82 -1.05 8.78 -7.56
N ALA A 83 -2.36 8.80 -7.31
CA ALA A 83 -3.02 7.83 -6.46
C ALA A 83 -2.77 6.38 -6.93
N GLU A 84 -2.76 6.17 -8.25
CA GLU A 84 -2.47 4.87 -8.87
C GLU A 84 -1.06 4.39 -8.55
N ARG A 85 -0.06 5.27 -8.67
CA ARG A 85 1.33 4.92 -8.38
C ARG A 85 1.61 4.75 -6.90
N ILE A 86 0.93 5.52 -6.06
CA ILE A 86 1.00 5.33 -4.60
C ILE A 86 0.43 3.96 -4.23
N ALA A 87 -0.74 3.59 -4.76
CA ALA A 87 -1.35 2.27 -4.52
C ALA A 87 -0.43 1.12 -4.98
N GLU A 88 0.16 1.24 -6.17
CA GLU A 88 1.12 0.28 -6.70
C GLU A 88 2.34 0.11 -5.78
N GLN A 89 2.92 1.22 -5.33
CA GLN A 89 4.10 1.19 -4.46
C GLN A 89 3.79 0.53 -3.10
N ILE A 90 2.62 0.83 -2.53
CA ILE A 90 2.18 0.16 -1.31
C ILE A 90 2.06 -1.36 -1.54
N GLY A 91 1.40 -1.76 -2.61
CA GLY A 91 1.18 -3.17 -2.92
C GLY A 91 2.47 -3.95 -3.16
N GLN A 92 3.38 -3.39 -3.93
CA GLN A 92 4.68 -4.01 -4.22
C GLN A 92 5.57 -4.13 -2.97
N GLN A 93 5.62 -3.09 -2.15
CA GLN A 93 6.40 -3.10 -0.92
C GLN A 93 5.81 -4.07 0.11
N LEU A 94 4.48 -4.09 0.25
CA LEU A 94 3.81 -5.04 1.15
C LEU A 94 4.05 -6.49 0.69
N GLN A 95 3.90 -6.77 -0.61
CA GLN A 95 4.17 -8.10 -1.15
C GLN A 95 5.60 -8.55 -0.85
N GLY A 96 6.58 -7.68 -1.02
CA GLY A 96 7.98 -7.97 -0.68
C GLY A 96 8.20 -8.23 0.80
N ALA A 97 7.49 -7.52 1.67
CA ALA A 97 7.62 -7.63 3.11
C ALA A 97 6.97 -8.90 3.69
N LEU A 98 5.96 -9.47 3.03
CA LEU A 98 5.29 -10.69 3.50
C LEU A 98 6.25 -11.87 3.69
N GLY A 99 7.33 -11.93 2.91
CA GLY A 99 8.35 -12.98 3.02
C GLY A 99 9.16 -12.96 4.32
N ALA A 100 9.15 -11.86 5.05
CA ALA A 100 9.87 -11.68 6.32
C ALA A 100 9.02 -12.06 7.55
N LEU A 101 7.75 -12.43 7.37
CA LEU A 101 6.88 -12.85 8.47
C LEU A 101 7.33 -14.19 9.04
N PRO A 102 7.29 -14.37 10.40
CA PRO A 102 7.88 -15.52 11.06
C PRO A 102 7.16 -16.85 10.81
N ASP A 103 5.87 -16.80 10.44
CA ASP A 103 5.05 -18.01 10.31
C ASP A 103 4.97 -18.51 8.88
N ALA A 104 5.63 -19.63 8.66
CA ALA A 104 5.65 -20.46 7.45
C ALA A 104 5.87 -19.69 6.12
N PRO A 105 6.61 -20.22 5.18
CA PRO A 105 6.87 -19.49 3.95
C PRO A 105 5.54 -19.05 3.32
N ALA A 106 5.29 -17.75 3.32
CA ALA A 106 4.10 -17.14 2.71
C ALA A 106 3.85 -17.71 1.30
N ALA A 107 4.95 -18.01 0.60
CA ALA A 107 4.94 -18.64 -0.71
C ALA A 107 4.28 -20.04 -0.72
N THR A 108 4.49 -20.87 0.32
CA THR A 108 3.92 -22.24 0.34
C THR A 108 2.43 -22.28 0.61
N ARG A 109 1.88 -21.21 1.19
CA ARG A 109 0.45 -21.06 1.45
C ARG A 109 -0.27 -20.27 0.35
N GLY A 110 0.48 -19.72 -0.62
CA GLY A 110 -0.05 -18.82 -1.63
C GLY A 110 -0.51 -17.47 -1.06
N LEU A 111 0.10 -17.02 0.07
CA LEU A 111 -0.17 -15.70 0.65
C LEU A 111 0.33 -14.60 -0.28
N ARG A 112 -0.55 -13.70 -0.66
CA ARG A 112 -0.21 -12.61 -1.59
C ARG A 112 -1.15 -11.42 -1.42
N VAL A 113 -0.63 -10.25 -1.78
CA VAL A 113 -1.42 -9.04 -1.98
C VAL A 113 -2.12 -9.16 -3.33
N VAL A 114 -3.42 -9.00 -3.37
CA VAL A 114 -4.20 -9.07 -4.62
C VAL A 114 -4.83 -7.74 -5.01
N GLU A 115 -4.93 -6.81 -4.08
CA GLU A 115 -5.50 -5.49 -4.36
C GLU A 115 -5.03 -4.47 -3.33
N VAL A 116 -4.77 -3.26 -3.80
CA VAL A 116 -4.65 -2.07 -2.96
C VAL A 116 -5.61 -1.02 -3.49
N ARG A 117 -6.47 -0.52 -2.64
CA ARG A 117 -7.38 0.59 -2.90
C ARG A 117 -6.87 1.81 -2.17
N LEU A 118 -6.72 2.91 -2.87
CA LEU A 118 -6.31 4.19 -2.31
C LEU A 118 -7.39 5.23 -2.57
N THR A 119 -8.03 5.70 -1.52
CA THR A 119 -9.02 6.77 -1.59
C THR A 119 -8.31 8.10 -1.34
N GLU A 120 -8.21 8.92 -2.36
CA GLU A 120 -7.60 10.26 -2.30
C GLU A 120 -8.58 11.27 -1.72
N ALA A 121 -9.82 11.21 -2.15
CA ALA A 121 -10.93 12.05 -1.71
C ALA A 121 -12.24 11.25 -1.77
N PRO A 122 -13.33 11.69 -1.13
CA PRO A 122 -14.61 11.01 -1.22
C PRO A 122 -15.01 10.74 -2.68
N GLY A 123 -15.25 9.48 -3.00
CA GLY A 123 -15.62 9.05 -4.36
C GLY A 123 -14.46 8.92 -5.36
N CYS A 124 -13.22 9.23 -4.96
CA CYS A 124 -12.04 9.16 -5.83
C CYS A 124 -11.11 8.04 -5.34
N VAL A 125 -11.19 6.88 -5.95
CA VAL A 125 -10.46 5.68 -5.55
C VAL A 125 -9.61 5.17 -6.71
N ALA A 126 -8.31 5.05 -6.48
CA ALA A 126 -7.42 4.30 -7.35
C ALA A 126 -7.31 2.85 -6.85
N ILE A 127 -7.27 1.89 -7.77
CA ILE A 127 -7.15 0.47 -7.45
C ILE A 127 -5.97 -0.09 -8.23
N TRP A 128 -5.06 -0.73 -7.51
CA TRP A 128 -3.97 -1.50 -8.08
C TRP A 128 -4.17 -2.99 -7.80
N GLN A 129 -3.92 -3.81 -8.81
CA GLN A 129 -3.90 -5.27 -8.73
C GLN A 129 -2.64 -5.76 -9.47
N PRO A 130 -1.89 -6.73 -8.92
CA PRO A 130 -0.70 -7.27 -9.57
C PRO A 130 -1.01 -8.05 -10.85
#